data_81c025756b47138a42a549f392b5133d
#
_entry.id   81c025756b47138a42a549f392b5133d
#
_cell.length_a   1.000
_cell.length_b   1.000
_cell.length_c   1.000
_cell.angle_alpha   90.00
_cell.angle_beta   90.00
_cell.angle_gamma   90.00
#
_symmetry.space_group_name_H-M   'P 1'
#
loop_
_entity.id
_entity.type
_entity.pdbx_description
1 polymer ?
#
loop_
_entity_poly.entity_id
_entity_poly.type
_entity_poly.pdbx_seq_one_letter_code
_entity_poly.pdbx_strand_id
1 'polypeptide(L)'
;MLIVADENIPLLDAFFAGFGDIRRVPGRSIDRATVEHADVLLVRSVTNVNRALLEGSKVRFVGTCTIGTDHLDLDYFNEAGICWSSAPGCNARGVVDYVLGSLMTLAEIEGADLTQRTYGVVGAGEVGGRLIKVLKGLGWNVKVCDPPRQAAEGGDYVSLEQIIEQCDVISLHTPLTRNGDDATWHLFDQQRLQQLKPGAWLINAARGPVVDNVALREVLLEREDLQAVLDVWEKEPEVDPALAELCVLATPHIAGYSLDGKQRGTAQIYQAYCAFIGQPAAIALSDLLPATWLSEVSLHADSDPAWALAMLCRGVYDPRRDDADFRRSLVGNVAEQRAAFDVLRKQYPVRREIEGLKVRIEGDAPRLRQIVTALGATRVL
;
A
#
# COMPACT_ATOMS: atom_id res chain seq x y z
N MET A 1 -26.52 4.17 21.57
CA MET A 1 -26.14 4.22 20.15
C MET A 1 -25.70 2.85 19.71
N LEU A 2 -26.10 2.42 18.53
CA LEU A 2 -25.70 1.10 17.98
C LEU A 2 -24.69 1.31 16.84
N ILE A 3 -23.52 0.70 16.99
CA ILE A 3 -22.46 0.67 15.97
C ILE A 3 -22.44 -0.73 15.34
N VAL A 4 -22.71 -0.84 14.06
CA VAL A 4 -22.49 -2.07 13.31
C VAL A 4 -21.13 -2.01 12.65
N ALA A 5 -20.32 -3.05 12.81
CA ALA A 5 -18.95 -3.04 12.33
C ALA A 5 -18.51 -4.39 11.73
N ASP A 6 -17.68 -4.35 10.69
CA ASP A 6 -16.96 -5.53 10.19
C ASP A 6 -16.11 -6.11 11.34
N GLU A 7 -16.27 -7.39 11.62
CA GLU A 7 -15.60 -8.12 12.72
C GLU A 7 -14.07 -8.07 12.63
N ASN A 8 -13.52 -7.83 11.44
CA ASN A 8 -12.08 -7.80 11.19
C ASN A 8 -11.46 -6.39 11.29
N ILE A 9 -12.20 -5.38 11.78
CA ILE A 9 -11.65 -4.06 12.06
C ILE A 9 -10.80 -4.16 13.35
N PRO A 10 -9.49 -3.89 13.28
CA PRO A 10 -8.63 -3.99 14.45
C PRO A 10 -8.90 -2.84 15.44
N LEU A 11 -8.63 -3.05 16.73
CA LEU A 11 -8.76 -2.06 17.80
C LEU A 11 -10.14 -1.40 17.89
N LEU A 12 -11.18 -2.05 17.39
CA LEU A 12 -12.54 -1.48 17.33
C LEU A 12 -13.04 -1.11 18.74
N ASP A 13 -12.90 -2.00 19.73
CA ASP A 13 -13.34 -1.70 21.10
C ASP A 13 -12.51 -0.58 21.73
N ALA A 14 -11.19 -0.58 21.50
CA ALA A 14 -10.33 0.45 22.07
C ALA A 14 -10.74 1.86 21.61
N PHE A 15 -11.17 2.01 20.36
CA PHE A 15 -11.56 3.30 19.82
C PHE A 15 -13.04 3.62 19.97
N PHE A 16 -13.95 2.64 19.92
CA PHE A 16 -15.38 2.91 19.74
C PHE A 16 -16.27 2.45 20.91
N ALA A 17 -15.79 1.62 21.86
CA ALA A 17 -16.63 1.13 22.96
C ALA A 17 -17.22 2.26 23.84
N GLY A 18 -16.54 3.41 23.93
CA GLY A 18 -17.01 4.57 24.69
C GLY A 18 -18.24 5.27 24.09
N PHE A 19 -18.61 4.96 22.82
CA PHE A 19 -19.72 5.63 22.14
C PHE A 19 -21.04 4.84 22.14
N GLY A 20 -21.02 3.54 22.42
CA GLY A 20 -22.23 2.72 22.47
C GLY A 20 -21.98 1.24 22.24
N ASP A 21 -23.07 0.52 21.98
CA ASP A 21 -23.02 -0.93 21.75
C ASP A 21 -22.45 -1.26 20.37
N ILE A 22 -21.45 -2.16 20.33
CA ILE A 22 -20.80 -2.60 19.09
C ILE A 22 -21.32 -3.99 18.72
N ARG A 23 -21.97 -4.07 17.55
CA ARG A 23 -22.37 -5.32 16.91
C ARG A 23 -21.37 -5.68 15.80
N ARG A 24 -20.57 -6.73 16.01
CA ARG A 24 -19.63 -7.26 15.02
C ARG A 24 -20.34 -8.23 14.08
N VAL A 25 -20.08 -8.08 12.78
CA VAL A 25 -20.66 -8.92 11.74
C VAL A 25 -19.57 -9.20 10.69
N PRO A 26 -19.50 -10.43 10.12
CA PRO A 26 -18.64 -10.66 8.97
C PRO A 26 -18.98 -9.66 7.84
N GLY A 27 -17.98 -8.94 7.32
CA GLY A 27 -18.23 -7.83 6.39
C GLY A 27 -19.08 -8.20 5.16
N ARG A 28 -18.91 -9.42 4.62
CA ARG A 28 -19.73 -9.93 3.50
C ARG A 28 -21.16 -10.29 3.90
N SER A 29 -21.47 -10.39 5.19
CA SER A 29 -22.79 -10.73 5.74
C SER A 29 -23.54 -9.52 6.27
N ILE A 30 -23.01 -8.31 6.12
CA ILE A 30 -23.72 -7.07 6.47
C ILE A 30 -24.82 -6.85 5.45
N ASP A 31 -26.05 -6.96 5.90
CA ASP A 31 -27.28 -6.80 5.11
C ASP A 31 -28.19 -5.71 5.68
N ARG A 32 -29.31 -5.43 4.99
CA ARG A 32 -30.28 -4.41 5.37
C ARG A 32 -30.83 -4.63 6.79
N ALA A 33 -31.15 -5.87 7.17
CA ALA A 33 -31.69 -6.19 8.50
C ALA A 33 -30.65 -5.93 9.61
N THR A 34 -29.37 -6.10 9.28
CA THR A 34 -28.26 -5.84 10.20
C THR A 34 -28.12 -4.36 10.51
N VAL A 35 -28.31 -3.48 9.52
CA VAL A 35 -28.05 -2.04 9.64
C VAL A 35 -29.30 -1.19 9.94
N GLU A 36 -30.50 -1.77 9.90
CA GLU A 36 -31.77 -1.06 10.06
C GLU A 36 -31.81 -0.12 11.28
N HIS A 37 -31.29 -0.57 12.41
CA HIS A 37 -31.28 0.16 13.66
C HIS A 37 -29.92 0.76 14.05
N ALA A 38 -28.92 0.62 13.16
CA ALA A 38 -27.58 1.15 13.42
C ALA A 38 -27.53 2.66 13.24
N ASP A 39 -26.84 3.34 14.15
CA ASP A 39 -26.55 4.78 14.05
C ASP A 39 -25.26 5.01 13.26
N VAL A 40 -24.29 4.07 13.36
CA VAL A 40 -22.97 4.11 12.74
C VAL A 40 -22.68 2.78 12.05
N LEU A 41 -22.15 2.83 10.86
CA LEU A 41 -21.69 1.67 10.10
C LEU A 41 -20.16 1.78 9.84
N LEU A 42 -19.40 0.81 10.32
CA LEU A 42 -17.97 0.73 10.12
C LEU A 42 -17.64 -0.49 9.25
N VAL A 43 -17.00 -0.25 8.11
CA VAL A 43 -16.76 -1.30 7.12
C VAL A 43 -15.29 -1.38 6.69
N ARG A 44 -15.00 -2.41 5.92
CA ARG A 44 -13.81 -2.58 5.12
C ARG A 44 -14.23 -2.77 3.65
N SER A 45 -13.29 -2.89 2.74
CA SER A 45 -13.52 -2.96 1.29
C SER A 45 -14.37 -4.15 0.78
N VAL A 46 -14.74 -5.09 1.67
CA VAL A 46 -15.53 -6.28 1.30
C VAL A 46 -17.03 -6.08 1.42
N THR A 47 -17.49 -4.94 1.94
CA THR A 47 -18.90 -4.60 2.13
C THR A 47 -19.31 -3.52 1.15
N ASN A 48 -20.20 -3.82 0.20
CA ASN A 48 -20.77 -2.79 -0.67
C ASN A 48 -21.82 -1.98 0.09
N VAL A 49 -21.56 -0.70 0.29
CA VAL A 49 -22.45 0.22 1.01
C VAL A 49 -23.12 1.15 0.02
N ASN A 50 -24.39 0.88 -0.27
CA ASN A 50 -25.18 1.56 -1.28
C ASN A 50 -26.60 1.82 -0.80
N ARG A 51 -27.43 2.43 -1.66
CA ARG A 51 -28.85 2.70 -1.40
C ARG A 51 -29.59 1.44 -0.94
N ALA A 52 -29.41 0.30 -1.61
CA ALA A 52 -30.12 -0.94 -1.27
C ALA A 52 -29.83 -1.41 0.16
N LEU A 53 -28.62 -1.18 0.66
CA LEU A 53 -28.23 -1.51 2.04
C LEU A 53 -28.79 -0.51 3.05
N LEU A 54 -28.72 0.80 2.79
CA LEU A 54 -28.92 1.83 3.80
C LEU A 54 -30.28 2.53 3.76
N GLU A 55 -31.06 2.39 2.66
CA GLU A 55 -32.36 3.07 2.54
C GLU A 55 -33.32 2.64 3.66
N GLY A 56 -33.81 3.62 4.42
CA GLY A 56 -34.68 3.41 5.58
C GLY A 56 -33.95 3.03 6.87
N SER A 57 -32.64 2.91 6.88
CA SER A 57 -31.83 2.72 8.09
C SER A 57 -31.70 4.04 8.88
N LYS A 58 -31.18 3.93 10.13
CA LYS A 58 -30.86 5.10 10.97
C LYS A 58 -29.42 5.55 10.84
N VAL A 59 -28.64 4.96 9.94
CA VAL A 59 -27.19 5.24 9.78
C VAL A 59 -26.98 6.70 9.38
N ARG A 60 -26.19 7.41 10.17
CA ARG A 60 -25.81 8.81 9.94
C ARG A 60 -24.33 8.98 9.62
N PHE A 61 -23.51 7.98 9.96
CA PHE A 61 -22.07 7.99 9.69
C PHE A 61 -21.64 6.63 9.16
N VAL A 62 -20.90 6.64 8.03
CA VAL A 62 -20.25 5.48 7.44
C VAL A 62 -18.75 5.68 7.46
N GLY A 63 -18.01 4.80 8.13
CA GLY A 63 -16.54 4.79 8.12
C GLY A 63 -15.99 3.55 7.43
N THR A 64 -15.15 3.74 6.40
CA THR A 64 -14.37 2.61 5.87
C THR A 64 -12.94 2.66 6.36
N CYS A 65 -12.53 1.63 7.12
CA CYS A 65 -11.17 1.51 7.66
C CYS A 65 -10.15 1.10 6.57
N THR A 66 -10.39 1.53 5.33
CA THR A 66 -9.56 1.29 4.14
C THR A 66 -9.39 2.58 3.34
N ILE A 67 -8.45 2.60 2.41
CA ILE A 67 -8.14 3.79 1.59
C ILE A 67 -9.19 3.99 0.51
N GLY A 68 -9.46 2.92 -0.28
CA GLY A 68 -10.36 2.98 -1.43
C GLY A 68 -11.82 3.12 -1.01
N THR A 69 -12.59 3.80 -1.85
CA THR A 69 -14.03 4.04 -1.67
C THR A 69 -14.88 3.38 -2.76
N ASP A 70 -14.30 2.52 -3.58
CA ASP A 70 -14.97 1.87 -4.73
C ASP A 70 -16.22 1.05 -4.33
N HIS A 71 -16.31 0.66 -3.06
CA HIS A 71 -17.42 -0.08 -2.46
C HIS A 71 -18.47 0.82 -1.80
N LEU A 72 -18.33 2.15 -1.87
CA LEU A 72 -19.23 3.15 -1.29
C LEU A 72 -19.97 3.91 -2.38
N ASP A 73 -21.29 4.01 -2.26
CA ASP A 73 -22.14 4.83 -3.13
C ASP A 73 -22.17 6.27 -2.60
N LEU A 74 -21.16 7.05 -2.96
CA LEU A 74 -20.98 8.42 -2.46
C LEU A 74 -22.08 9.38 -2.94
N ASP A 75 -22.64 9.14 -4.12
CA ASP A 75 -23.76 9.94 -4.66
C ASP A 75 -24.98 9.75 -3.77
N TYR A 76 -25.29 8.51 -3.41
CA TYR A 76 -26.38 8.22 -2.47
C TYR A 76 -26.11 8.82 -1.09
N PHE A 77 -24.88 8.79 -0.58
CA PHE A 77 -24.56 9.38 0.73
C PHE A 77 -24.82 10.88 0.75
N ASN A 78 -24.42 11.58 -0.32
CA ASN A 78 -24.70 13.01 -0.49
C ASN A 78 -26.21 13.31 -0.52
N GLU A 79 -26.98 12.50 -1.28
CA GLU A 79 -28.43 12.63 -1.38
C GLU A 79 -29.13 12.38 -0.04
N ALA A 80 -28.71 11.34 0.69
CA ALA A 80 -29.31 10.93 1.95
C ALA A 80 -28.78 11.73 3.19
N GLY A 81 -27.81 12.62 3.00
CA GLY A 81 -27.19 13.37 4.10
C GLY A 81 -26.38 12.50 5.06
N ILE A 82 -25.83 11.37 4.57
CA ILE A 82 -24.98 10.48 5.35
C ILE A 82 -23.55 11.01 5.33
N CYS A 83 -23.00 11.30 6.52
CA CYS A 83 -21.60 11.64 6.64
C CYS A 83 -20.72 10.39 6.47
N TRP A 84 -19.60 10.53 5.79
CA TRP A 84 -18.71 9.40 5.60
C TRP A 84 -17.25 9.80 5.70
N SER A 85 -16.37 8.80 5.96
CA SER A 85 -14.94 8.95 5.92
C SER A 85 -14.27 7.66 5.46
N SER A 86 -13.16 7.81 4.75
CA SER A 86 -12.19 6.74 4.47
C SER A 86 -10.89 6.99 5.24
N ALA A 87 -9.93 6.11 5.08
CA ALA A 87 -8.64 6.18 5.76
C ALA A 87 -7.48 6.41 4.75
N PRO A 88 -7.39 7.59 4.10
CA PRO A 88 -6.38 7.85 3.09
C PRO A 88 -4.98 7.75 3.67
N GLY A 89 -4.06 7.09 2.94
CA GLY A 89 -2.66 6.96 3.33
C GLY A 89 -2.39 6.08 4.55
N CYS A 90 -3.40 5.43 5.14
CA CYS A 90 -3.21 4.64 6.37
C CYS A 90 -2.16 3.54 6.21
N ASN A 91 -2.06 2.90 5.06
CA ASN A 91 -1.11 1.83 4.77
C ASN A 91 0.06 2.27 3.86
N ALA A 92 0.15 3.56 3.54
CA ALA A 92 1.13 4.07 2.58
C ALA A 92 2.57 3.73 2.98
N ARG A 93 2.89 3.76 4.27
CA ARG A 93 4.23 3.39 4.76
C ARG A 93 4.54 1.92 4.49
N GLY A 94 3.60 1.02 4.73
CA GLY A 94 3.76 -0.40 4.42
C GLY A 94 4.10 -0.66 2.95
N VAL A 95 3.46 0.07 2.02
CA VAL A 95 3.77 -0.01 0.59
C VAL A 95 5.17 0.54 0.28
N VAL A 96 5.58 1.64 0.92
CA VAL A 96 6.95 2.16 0.77
C VAL A 96 7.99 1.14 1.24
N ASP A 97 7.77 0.49 2.40
CA ASP A 97 8.66 -0.56 2.90
C ASP A 97 8.71 -1.77 1.95
N TYR A 98 7.58 -2.12 1.31
CA TYR A 98 7.53 -3.14 0.26
C TYR A 98 8.40 -2.77 -0.94
N VAL A 99 8.26 -1.55 -1.46
CA VAL A 99 9.07 -1.07 -2.59
C VAL A 99 10.55 -1.05 -2.23
N LEU A 100 10.92 -0.57 -1.05
CA LEU A 100 12.31 -0.58 -0.60
C LEU A 100 12.88 -2.00 -0.49
N GLY A 101 12.14 -2.94 0.11
CA GLY A 101 12.51 -4.35 0.17
C GLY A 101 12.68 -4.98 -1.21
N SER A 102 11.81 -4.62 -2.16
CA SER A 102 11.88 -5.05 -3.56
C SER A 102 13.13 -4.50 -4.25
N LEU A 103 13.46 -3.23 -4.04
CA LEU A 103 14.67 -2.60 -4.58
C LEU A 103 15.94 -3.28 -4.03
N MET A 104 15.98 -3.61 -2.73
CA MET A 104 17.10 -4.34 -2.14
C MET A 104 17.24 -5.75 -2.73
N THR A 105 16.12 -6.40 -3.04
CA THR A 105 16.12 -7.75 -3.65
C THR A 105 16.61 -7.69 -5.10
N LEU A 106 16.10 -6.76 -5.90
CA LEU A 106 16.53 -6.55 -7.28
C LEU A 106 18.01 -6.20 -7.37
N ALA A 107 18.48 -5.29 -6.50
CA ALA A 107 19.89 -4.90 -6.45
C ALA A 107 20.82 -6.06 -6.11
N GLU A 108 20.40 -6.95 -5.21
CA GLU A 108 21.19 -8.14 -4.85
C GLU A 108 21.26 -9.14 -6.01
N ILE A 109 20.14 -9.38 -6.70
CA ILE A 109 20.08 -10.33 -7.83
C ILE A 109 20.91 -9.81 -9.02
N GLU A 110 20.78 -8.51 -9.34
CA GLU A 110 21.45 -7.90 -10.49
C GLU A 110 22.89 -7.41 -10.19
N GLY A 111 23.33 -7.44 -8.94
CA GLY A 111 24.58 -6.82 -8.54
C GLY A 111 24.61 -5.30 -8.78
N ALA A 112 23.45 -4.63 -8.69
CA ALA A 112 23.28 -3.24 -9.12
C ALA A 112 23.55 -2.25 -7.96
N ASP A 113 24.22 -1.13 -8.29
CA ASP A 113 24.35 0.01 -7.39
C ASP A 113 23.09 0.90 -7.49
N LEU A 114 22.27 0.89 -6.44
CA LEU A 114 21.04 1.67 -6.36
C LEU A 114 21.28 3.18 -6.44
N THR A 115 22.48 3.68 -6.09
CA THR A 115 22.80 5.11 -6.14
C THR A 115 23.02 5.63 -7.55
N GLN A 116 23.28 4.75 -8.51
CA GLN A 116 23.52 5.08 -9.92
C GLN A 116 22.26 4.99 -10.77
N ARG A 117 21.13 4.53 -10.21
CA ARG A 117 19.88 4.39 -10.96
C ARG A 117 19.01 5.65 -10.88
N THR A 118 18.26 5.89 -11.94
CA THR A 118 17.21 6.92 -12.01
C THR A 118 15.86 6.28 -11.72
N TYR A 119 15.13 6.84 -10.77
CA TYR A 119 13.85 6.33 -10.29
C TYR A 119 12.69 7.15 -10.85
N GLY A 120 11.76 6.49 -11.53
CA GLY A 120 10.49 7.06 -11.98
C GLY A 120 9.37 6.69 -11.01
N VAL A 121 8.70 7.68 -10.44
CA VAL A 121 7.50 7.46 -9.61
C VAL A 121 6.29 7.98 -10.36
N VAL A 122 5.38 7.06 -10.71
CA VAL A 122 4.13 7.39 -11.43
C VAL A 122 2.98 7.43 -10.42
N GLY A 123 2.41 8.61 -10.22
CA GLY A 123 1.47 8.92 -9.13
C GLY A 123 2.20 9.42 -7.88
N ALA A 124 1.94 10.67 -7.49
CA ALA A 124 2.57 11.36 -6.34
C ALA A 124 1.60 11.57 -5.16
N GLY A 125 0.58 10.69 -5.04
CA GLY A 125 -0.39 10.70 -3.95
C GLY A 125 0.23 10.27 -2.59
N GLU A 126 -0.58 9.69 -1.72
CA GLU A 126 -0.17 9.27 -0.37
C GLU A 126 1.03 8.31 -0.36
N VAL A 127 1.03 7.33 -1.24
CA VAL A 127 2.13 6.34 -1.34
C VAL A 127 3.31 6.92 -2.10
N GLY A 128 3.07 7.36 -3.35
CA GLY A 128 4.15 7.86 -4.20
C GLY A 128 4.86 9.07 -3.62
N GLY A 129 4.13 10.01 -3.00
CA GLY A 129 4.71 11.17 -2.32
C GLY A 129 5.63 10.78 -1.15
N ARG A 130 5.26 9.76 -0.37
CA ARG A 130 6.14 9.21 0.69
C ARG A 130 7.37 8.51 0.11
N LEU A 131 7.20 7.73 -0.95
CA LEU A 131 8.32 7.07 -1.63
C LEU A 131 9.30 8.11 -2.20
N ILE A 132 8.80 9.13 -2.90
CA ILE A 132 9.61 10.25 -3.43
C ILE A 132 10.44 10.90 -2.32
N LYS A 133 9.81 11.17 -1.17
CA LYS A 133 10.51 11.75 -0.01
C LYS A 133 11.65 10.87 0.49
N VAL A 134 11.42 9.56 0.58
CA VAL A 134 12.45 8.59 1.02
C VAL A 134 13.58 8.53 0.01
N LEU A 135 13.29 8.34 -1.28
CA LEU A 135 14.31 8.20 -2.33
C LEU A 135 15.16 9.48 -2.46
N LYS A 136 14.53 10.66 -2.47
CA LYS A 136 15.23 11.95 -2.46
C LYS A 136 16.04 12.14 -1.18
N GLY A 137 15.53 11.72 -0.01
CA GLY A 137 16.25 11.75 1.26
C GLY A 137 17.51 10.88 1.25
N LEU A 138 17.47 9.73 0.56
CA LEU A 138 18.64 8.88 0.30
C LEU A 138 19.64 9.51 -0.68
N GLY A 139 19.29 10.62 -1.32
CA GLY A 139 20.11 11.30 -2.33
C GLY A 139 20.04 10.65 -3.71
N TRP A 140 19.00 9.88 -4.00
CA TRP A 140 18.81 9.21 -5.28
C TRP A 140 18.14 10.13 -6.32
N ASN A 141 18.38 9.87 -7.60
CA ASN A 141 17.82 10.64 -8.70
C ASN A 141 16.37 10.22 -8.96
N VAL A 142 15.41 11.11 -8.70
CA VAL A 142 13.96 10.81 -8.77
C VAL A 142 13.26 11.73 -9.75
N LYS A 143 12.56 11.13 -10.71
CA LYS A 143 11.61 11.78 -11.62
C LYS A 143 10.19 11.41 -11.22
N VAL A 144 9.27 12.36 -11.37
CA VAL A 144 7.88 12.19 -10.91
C VAL A 144 6.93 12.49 -12.06
N CYS A 145 5.97 11.58 -12.30
CA CYS A 145 4.87 11.78 -13.25
C CYS A 145 3.54 11.71 -12.50
N ASP A 146 2.80 12.80 -12.51
CA ASP A 146 1.42 12.89 -11.98
C ASP A 146 0.71 14.06 -12.67
N PRO A 147 0.12 13.85 -13.86
CA PRO A 147 -0.46 14.93 -14.65
C PRO A 147 -1.57 15.72 -13.93
N PRO A 148 -2.54 15.04 -13.23
CA PRO A 148 -3.55 15.78 -12.46
C PRO A 148 -2.95 16.70 -11.40
N ARG A 149 -1.92 16.23 -10.73
CA ARG A 149 -1.25 16.99 -9.67
C ARG A 149 -0.40 18.13 -10.24
N GLN A 150 0.28 17.86 -11.33
CA GLN A 150 1.01 18.90 -12.07
C GLN A 150 0.09 20.04 -12.50
N ALA A 151 -1.09 19.72 -13.01
CA ALA A 151 -2.08 20.72 -13.42
C ALA A 151 -2.62 21.53 -12.23
N ALA A 152 -2.78 20.90 -11.05
CA ALA A 152 -3.34 21.55 -9.85
C ALA A 152 -2.30 22.36 -9.07
N GLU A 153 -1.06 21.88 -8.95
CA GLU A 153 -0.05 22.42 -8.03
C GLU A 153 1.16 23.07 -8.76
N GLY A 154 1.35 22.72 -10.05
CA GLY A 154 2.59 23.02 -10.75
C GLY A 154 3.78 22.20 -10.22
N GLY A 155 5.01 22.56 -10.59
CA GLY A 155 6.22 21.93 -10.07
C GLY A 155 6.96 21.07 -11.08
N ASP A 156 8.02 20.39 -10.61
CA ASP A 156 8.94 19.60 -11.43
C ASP A 156 8.39 18.20 -11.68
N TYR A 157 7.40 18.09 -12.55
CA TYR A 157 6.88 16.83 -13.05
C TYR A 157 7.39 16.59 -14.48
N VAL A 158 7.50 15.31 -14.85
CA VAL A 158 7.86 14.88 -16.20
C VAL A 158 6.71 14.09 -16.82
N SER A 159 6.69 13.95 -18.15
CA SER A 159 5.70 13.12 -18.81
C SER A 159 5.94 11.62 -18.56
N LEU A 160 4.92 10.79 -18.83
CA LEU A 160 5.06 9.35 -18.74
C LEU A 160 6.11 8.81 -19.74
N GLU A 161 6.16 9.38 -20.93
CA GLU A 161 7.13 9.04 -21.96
C GLU A 161 8.56 9.30 -21.48
N GLN A 162 8.79 10.43 -20.78
CA GLN A 162 10.07 10.72 -20.15
C GLN A 162 10.43 9.76 -19.02
N ILE A 163 9.45 9.27 -18.25
CA ILE A 163 9.66 8.20 -17.26
C ILE A 163 10.14 6.93 -17.98
N ILE A 164 9.44 6.51 -19.03
CA ILE A 164 9.74 5.28 -19.79
C ILE A 164 11.13 5.36 -20.42
N GLU A 165 11.47 6.50 -21.01
CA GLU A 165 12.73 6.68 -21.72
C GLU A 165 13.94 6.83 -20.79
N GLN A 166 13.77 7.46 -19.60
CA GLN A 166 14.90 7.94 -18.81
C GLN A 166 15.11 7.22 -17.47
N CYS A 167 14.11 6.46 -16.99
CA CYS A 167 14.21 5.82 -15.69
C CYS A 167 14.65 4.37 -15.78
N ASP A 168 15.54 3.97 -14.87
CA ASP A 168 16.02 2.59 -14.71
C ASP A 168 15.09 1.77 -13.82
N VAL A 169 14.33 2.44 -12.96
CA VAL A 169 13.34 1.85 -12.05
C VAL A 169 12.06 2.65 -12.15
N ILE A 170 10.94 2.00 -12.38
CA ILE A 170 9.61 2.63 -12.45
C ILE A 170 8.71 2.01 -11.41
N SER A 171 8.16 2.83 -10.51
CA SER A 171 7.24 2.40 -9.46
C SER A 171 5.88 3.09 -9.60
N LEU A 172 4.81 2.28 -9.66
CA LEU A 172 3.46 2.73 -9.96
C LEU A 172 2.64 2.91 -8.67
N HIS A 173 2.03 4.08 -8.49
CA HIS A 173 1.26 4.46 -7.32
C HIS A 173 -0.01 5.25 -7.68
N THR A 174 -0.58 5.00 -8.83
CA THR A 174 -1.80 5.65 -9.32
C THR A 174 -3.07 4.96 -8.80
N PRO A 175 -4.20 5.67 -8.66
CA PRO A 175 -5.50 5.04 -8.59
C PRO A 175 -5.81 4.34 -9.92
N LEU A 176 -6.83 3.48 -9.94
CA LEU A 176 -7.36 2.92 -11.19
C LEU A 176 -8.50 3.80 -11.70
N THR A 177 -8.30 4.42 -12.87
CA THR A 177 -9.32 5.20 -13.58
C THR A 177 -9.46 4.68 -15.00
N ARG A 178 -10.71 4.66 -15.52
CA ARG A 178 -11.00 4.12 -16.85
C ARG A 178 -11.35 5.20 -17.87
N ASN A 179 -11.64 6.40 -17.42
CA ASN A 179 -12.13 7.49 -18.26
C ASN A 179 -11.32 8.77 -17.98
N GLY A 180 -11.37 9.69 -18.94
CA GLY A 180 -10.64 10.96 -18.89
C GLY A 180 -9.26 10.88 -19.54
N ASP A 181 -8.64 12.05 -19.71
CA ASP A 181 -7.36 12.17 -20.42
C ASP A 181 -6.20 11.51 -19.64
N ASP A 182 -6.33 11.42 -18.31
CA ASP A 182 -5.34 10.80 -17.43
C ASP A 182 -5.79 9.41 -16.96
N ALA A 183 -6.53 8.66 -17.80
CA ALA A 183 -6.95 7.31 -17.48
C ALA A 183 -5.74 6.40 -17.22
N THR A 184 -5.84 5.58 -16.17
CA THR A 184 -4.74 4.71 -15.72
C THR A 184 -4.96 3.23 -16.04
N TRP A 185 -6.12 2.87 -16.60
CA TRP A 185 -6.36 1.52 -17.13
C TRP A 185 -5.40 1.23 -18.27
N HIS A 186 -4.62 0.14 -18.14
CA HIS A 186 -3.57 -0.23 -19.11
C HIS A 186 -2.64 0.95 -19.42
N LEU A 187 -2.33 1.75 -18.40
CA LEU A 187 -1.37 2.84 -18.53
C LEU A 187 -0.02 2.33 -19.06
N PHE A 188 0.36 1.12 -18.68
CA PHE A 188 1.45 0.36 -19.28
C PHE A 188 0.87 -0.76 -20.15
N ASP A 189 0.58 -0.41 -21.41
CA ASP A 189 0.20 -1.31 -22.49
C ASP A 189 1.43 -1.95 -23.14
N GLN A 190 1.22 -2.81 -24.12
CA GLN A 190 2.29 -3.51 -24.84
C GLN A 190 3.31 -2.55 -25.44
N GLN A 191 2.86 -1.44 -26.06
CA GLN A 191 3.75 -0.49 -26.70
C GLN A 191 4.68 0.18 -25.68
N ARG A 192 4.16 0.65 -24.56
CA ARG A 192 4.94 1.29 -23.50
C ARG A 192 5.86 0.32 -22.79
N LEU A 193 5.42 -0.92 -22.57
CA LEU A 193 6.25 -1.97 -22.00
C LEU A 193 7.45 -2.30 -22.87
N GLN A 194 7.28 -2.37 -24.19
CA GLN A 194 8.37 -2.59 -25.14
C GLN A 194 9.35 -1.41 -25.22
N GLN A 195 8.92 -0.19 -24.91
CA GLN A 195 9.73 1.02 -24.92
C GLN A 195 10.55 1.23 -23.62
N LEU A 196 10.37 0.39 -22.61
CA LEU A 196 11.15 0.47 -21.36
C LEU A 196 12.65 0.37 -21.66
N LYS A 197 13.46 1.13 -20.92
CA LYS A 197 14.93 1.08 -21.05
C LYS A 197 15.45 -0.34 -20.91
N PRO A 198 16.55 -0.69 -21.61
CA PRO A 198 17.24 -1.95 -21.33
C PRO A 198 17.62 -2.05 -19.84
N GLY A 199 17.32 -3.21 -19.25
CA GLY A 199 17.57 -3.49 -17.83
C GLY A 199 16.67 -2.72 -16.87
N ALA A 200 15.53 -2.19 -17.32
CA ALA A 200 14.59 -1.47 -16.47
C ALA A 200 13.84 -2.40 -15.50
N TRP A 201 13.52 -1.89 -14.34
CA TRP A 201 12.71 -2.54 -13.32
C TRP A 201 11.34 -1.88 -13.23
N LEU A 202 10.26 -2.67 -13.34
CA LEU A 202 8.88 -2.21 -13.20
C LEU A 202 8.26 -2.78 -11.92
N ILE A 203 7.80 -1.90 -11.03
CA ILE A 203 7.19 -2.27 -9.75
C ILE A 203 5.74 -1.79 -9.74
N ASN A 204 4.79 -2.72 -9.64
CA ASN A 204 3.37 -2.38 -9.49
C ASN A 204 2.84 -2.85 -8.13
N ALA A 205 2.68 -1.90 -7.21
CA ALA A 205 2.03 -2.06 -5.92
C ALA A 205 0.82 -1.10 -5.77
N ALA A 206 0.19 -0.73 -6.89
CA ALA A 206 -0.94 0.19 -6.96
C ALA A 206 -2.26 -0.55 -7.22
N ARG A 207 -2.55 -0.84 -8.50
CA ARG A 207 -3.71 -1.62 -8.97
C ARG A 207 -3.28 -2.49 -10.16
N GLY A 208 -3.74 -3.75 -10.18
CA GLY A 208 -3.37 -4.70 -11.24
C GLY A 208 -3.58 -4.17 -12.65
N PRO A 209 -4.79 -3.67 -12.99
CA PRO A 209 -5.09 -3.20 -14.34
C PRO A 209 -4.40 -1.89 -14.77
N VAL A 210 -3.50 -1.32 -13.97
CA VAL A 210 -2.62 -0.22 -14.41
C VAL A 210 -1.59 -0.73 -15.43
N VAL A 211 -1.24 -2.00 -15.32
CA VAL A 211 -0.39 -2.71 -16.29
C VAL A 211 -1.22 -3.79 -16.98
N ASP A 212 -1.21 -3.83 -18.30
CA ASP A 212 -1.78 -4.95 -19.06
C ASP A 212 -0.98 -6.21 -18.75
N ASN A 213 -1.56 -7.12 -17.97
CA ASN A 213 -0.85 -8.31 -17.50
C ASN A 213 -0.58 -9.32 -18.62
N VAL A 214 -1.43 -9.35 -19.67
CA VAL A 214 -1.21 -10.20 -20.86
C VAL A 214 -0.02 -9.68 -21.65
N ALA A 215 -0.02 -8.38 -21.93
CA ALA A 215 1.08 -7.71 -22.63
C ALA A 215 2.40 -7.81 -21.83
N LEU A 216 2.36 -7.62 -20.51
CA LEU A 216 3.55 -7.73 -19.67
C LEU A 216 4.16 -9.14 -19.77
N ARG A 217 3.34 -10.19 -19.71
CA ARG A 217 3.83 -11.56 -19.86
C ARG A 217 4.52 -11.77 -21.20
N GLU A 218 3.93 -11.31 -22.29
CA GLU A 218 4.51 -11.42 -23.64
C GLU A 218 5.84 -10.66 -23.72
N VAL A 219 5.86 -9.42 -23.22
CA VAL A 219 7.07 -8.60 -23.23
C VAL A 219 8.20 -9.22 -22.38
N LEU A 220 7.91 -9.76 -21.20
CA LEU A 220 8.91 -10.40 -20.36
C LEU A 220 9.49 -11.68 -20.97
N LEU A 221 8.73 -12.39 -21.82
CA LEU A 221 9.23 -13.53 -22.59
C LEU A 221 10.19 -13.11 -23.72
N GLU A 222 10.01 -11.91 -24.28
CA GLU A 222 10.85 -11.36 -25.35
C GLU A 222 12.04 -10.55 -24.81
N ARG A 223 11.84 -9.89 -23.66
CA ARG A 223 12.75 -8.94 -23.04
C ARG A 223 13.25 -9.47 -21.69
N GLU A 224 14.14 -10.48 -21.75
CA GLU A 224 14.75 -11.10 -20.55
C GLU A 224 15.58 -10.12 -19.72
N ASP A 225 15.91 -8.96 -20.28
CA ASP A 225 16.60 -7.87 -19.59
C ASP A 225 15.70 -7.07 -18.62
N LEU A 226 14.37 -7.16 -18.76
CA LEU A 226 13.44 -6.46 -17.89
C LEU A 226 13.13 -7.25 -16.62
N GLN A 227 12.96 -6.52 -15.52
CA GLN A 227 12.58 -7.12 -14.25
C GLN A 227 11.23 -6.58 -13.79
N ALA A 228 10.33 -7.45 -13.37
CA ALA A 228 9.01 -7.08 -12.87
C ALA A 228 8.82 -7.50 -11.41
N VAL A 229 8.17 -6.63 -10.63
CA VAL A 229 7.69 -6.89 -9.28
C VAL A 229 6.21 -6.56 -9.23
N LEU A 230 5.37 -7.55 -8.96
CA LEU A 230 3.92 -7.38 -8.91
C LEU A 230 3.37 -7.78 -7.54
N ASP A 231 2.72 -6.83 -6.86
CA ASP A 231 1.89 -7.10 -5.69
C ASP A 231 0.40 -7.20 -6.05
N VAL A 232 0.03 -6.65 -7.20
CA VAL A 232 -1.37 -6.52 -7.65
C VAL A 232 -1.53 -7.10 -9.06
N TRP A 233 -2.70 -7.69 -9.32
CA TRP A 233 -2.99 -8.47 -10.51
C TRP A 233 -4.30 -8.02 -11.16
N GLU A 234 -4.43 -8.21 -12.47
CA GLU A 234 -5.59 -7.69 -13.20
C GLU A 234 -6.90 -8.40 -12.86
N LYS A 235 -6.83 -9.68 -12.52
CA LYS A 235 -8.02 -10.52 -12.27
C LYS A 235 -8.09 -11.09 -10.85
N GLU A 236 -7.55 -10.38 -9.86
CA GLU A 236 -7.59 -10.86 -8.48
C GLU A 236 -8.96 -11.40 -8.05
N PRO A 237 -9.01 -12.51 -7.31
CA PRO A 237 -7.92 -13.33 -6.78
C PRO A 237 -7.39 -14.39 -7.77
N GLU A 238 -7.80 -14.38 -9.04
CA GLU A 238 -7.28 -15.25 -10.08
C GLU A 238 -6.02 -14.61 -10.67
N VAL A 239 -4.88 -15.27 -10.46
CA VAL A 239 -3.58 -14.80 -10.93
C VAL A 239 -3.08 -15.74 -12.01
N ASP A 240 -2.47 -15.21 -13.06
CA ASP A 240 -1.78 -16.00 -14.08
C ASP A 240 -0.45 -16.54 -13.51
N PRO A 241 -0.33 -17.86 -13.25
CA PRO A 241 0.90 -18.41 -12.69
C PRO A 241 2.11 -18.22 -13.63
N ALA A 242 1.89 -18.21 -14.95
CA ALA A 242 2.97 -18.03 -15.91
C ALA A 242 3.55 -16.60 -15.86
N LEU A 243 2.71 -15.58 -15.63
CA LEU A 243 3.21 -14.24 -15.38
C LEU A 243 3.93 -14.15 -14.02
N ALA A 244 3.39 -14.79 -12.97
CA ALA A 244 4.03 -14.80 -11.66
C ALA A 244 5.44 -15.43 -11.71
N GLU A 245 5.64 -16.49 -12.51
CA GLU A 245 6.95 -17.12 -12.71
C GLU A 245 7.98 -16.20 -13.39
N LEU A 246 7.54 -15.31 -14.26
CA LEU A 246 8.40 -14.34 -14.95
C LEU A 246 8.77 -13.14 -14.07
N CYS A 247 8.03 -12.88 -12.99
CA CYS A 247 8.33 -11.79 -12.06
C CYS A 247 9.47 -12.17 -11.11
N VAL A 248 10.33 -11.20 -10.76
CA VAL A 248 11.34 -11.37 -9.71
C VAL A 248 10.70 -11.53 -8.35
N LEU A 249 9.64 -10.77 -8.09
CA LEU A 249 8.79 -10.89 -6.91
C LEU A 249 7.32 -10.85 -7.33
N ALA A 250 6.55 -11.80 -6.82
CA ALA A 250 5.11 -11.92 -7.00
C ALA A 250 4.44 -12.07 -5.63
N THR A 251 3.50 -11.19 -5.27
CA THR A 251 2.87 -11.23 -3.95
C THR A 251 1.35 -11.03 -4.04
N PRO A 252 0.55 -11.51 -3.06
CA PRO A 252 -0.90 -11.56 -3.16
C PRO A 252 -1.59 -10.30 -2.63
N HIS A 253 -1.24 -9.12 -3.15
CA HIS A 253 -1.81 -7.82 -2.77
C HIS A 253 -1.67 -7.52 -1.27
N ILE A 254 -0.43 -7.57 -0.79
CA ILE A 254 -0.08 -7.40 0.64
C ILE A 254 0.94 -6.27 0.89
N ALA A 255 1.36 -5.54 -0.13
CA ALA A 255 2.34 -4.47 0.01
C ALA A 255 2.00 -3.49 1.16
N GLY A 256 0.73 -3.17 1.35
CA GLY A 256 0.25 -2.32 2.43
C GLY A 256 -0.16 -3.04 3.72
N TYR A 257 0.13 -4.33 3.88
CA TYR A 257 -0.39 -5.14 5.01
C TYR A 257 0.46 -5.04 6.29
N SER A 258 0.89 -3.83 6.67
CA SER A 258 1.46 -3.60 8.00
C SER A 258 0.38 -3.60 9.10
N LEU A 259 0.75 -4.01 10.32
CA LEU A 259 -0.11 -3.88 11.49
C LEU A 259 -0.42 -2.41 11.76
N ASP A 260 0.61 -1.56 11.69
CA ASP A 260 0.52 -0.11 11.87
C ASP A 260 -0.49 0.50 10.89
N GLY A 261 -0.41 0.14 9.61
CA GLY A 261 -1.33 0.63 8.58
C GLY A 261 -2.78 0.21 8.81
N LYS A 262 -3.01 -1.07 9.17
CA LYS A 262 -4.35 -1.57 9.48
C LYS A 262 -4.97 -0.85 10.68
N GLN A 263 -4.19 -0.66 11.74
CA GLN A 263 -4.66 0.00 12.97
C GLN A 263 -4.80 1.51 12.77
N ARG A 264 -3.94 2.14 11.95
CA ARG A 264 -4.05 3.54 11.56
C ARG A 264 -5.36 3.81 10.80
N GLY A 265 -5.82 2.87 9.97
CA GLY A 265 -7.12 2.97 9.31
C GLY A 265 -8.27 3.14 10.31
N THR A 266 -8.31 2.33 11.37
CA THR A 266 -9.31 2.46 12.42
C THR A 266 -9.17 3.76 13.21
N ALA A 267 -7.93 4.17 13.53
CA ALA A 267 -7.66 5.42 14.24
C ALA A 267 -8.13 6.66 13.46
N GLN A 268 -7.91 6.69 12.13
CA GLN A 268 -8.38 7.79 11.27
C GLN A 268 -9.91 7.87 11.25
N ILE A 269 -10.59 6.72 11.15
CA ILE A 269 -12.06 6.69 11.21
C ILE A 269 -12.58 7.11 12.59
N TYR A 270 -11.90 6.72 13.67
CA TYR A 270 -12.21 7.23 15.02
C TYR A 270 -12.08 8.75 15.09
N GLN A 271 -10.99 9.32 14.58
CA GLN A 271 -10.79 10.78 14.55
C GLN A 271 -11.89 11.48 13.73
N ALA A 272 -12.23 10.95 12.56
CA ALA A 272 -13.30 11.47 11.70
C ALA A 272 -14.68 11.40 12.40
N TYR A 273 -14.95 10.29 13.10
CA TYR A 273 -16.18 10.14 13.87
C TYR A 273 -16.24 11.12 15.04
N CYS A 274 -15.15 11.28 15.79
CA CYS A 274 -15.07 12.28 16.86
C CYS A 274 -15.36 13.70 16.34
N ALA A 275 -14.78 14.07 15.20
CA ALA A 275 -15.06 15.35 14.54
C ALA A 275 -16.54 15.49 14.14
N PHE A 276 -17.13 14.41 13.58
CA PHE A 276 -18.55 14.39 13.21
C PHE A 276 -19.48 14.67 14.40
N ILE A 277 -19.20 14.11 15.58
CA ILE A 277 -20.00 14.31 16.79
C ILE A 277 -19.56 15.52 17.63
N GLY A 278 -18.57 16.29 17.19
CA GLY A 278 -18.04 17.46 17.89
C GLY A 278 -17.29 17.15 19.19
N GLN A 279 -16.66 15.99 19.30
CA GLN A 279 -15.86 15.56 20.45
C GLN A 279 -14.36 15.50 20.12
N PRO A 280 -13.45 15.75 21.08
CA PRO A 280 -12.03 15.57 20.86
C PRO A 280 -11.67 14.07 20.74
N ALA A 281 -10.76 13.72 19.82
CA ALA A 281 -10.18 12.39 19.73
C ALA A 281 -9.14 12.19 20.84
N ALA A 282 -9.54 11.53 21.92
CA ALA A 282 -8.71 11.37 23.13
C ALA A 282 -7.74 10.17 23.09
N ILE A 283 -7.95 9.22 22.16
CA ILE A 283 -7.16 7.99 22.09
C ILE A 283 -6.14 8.13 20.98
N ALA A 284 -4.85 8.03 21.32
CA ALA A 284 -3.77 8.03 20.35
C ALA A 284 -3.40 6.60 19.93
N LEU A 285 -3.19 6.38 18.63
CA LEU A 285 -2.78 5.05 18.12
C LEU A 285 -1.46 4.59 18.72
N SER A 286 -0.52 5.51 18.98
CA SER A 286 0.78 5.18 19.61
C SER A 286 0.67 4.41 20.91
N ASP A 287 -0.40 4.66 21.67
CA ASP A 287 -0.61 4.07 23.00
C ASP A 287 -1.17 2.63 22.90
N LEU A 288 -1.66 2.26 21.73
CA LEU A 288 -2.29 0.96 21.46
C LEU A 288 -1.42 0.00 20.64
N LEU A 289 -0.37 0.53 20.00
CA LEU A 289 0.51 -0.30 19.18
C LEU A 289 1.37 -1.23 20.06
N PRO A 290 1.43 -2.53 19.77
CA PRO A 290 2.32 -3.44 20.48
C PRO A 290 3.78 -3.11 20.19
N ALA A 291 4.68 -3.52 21.06
CA ALA A 291 6.12 -3.42 20.83
C ALA A 291 6.52 -4.12 19.51
N THR A 292 7.51 -3.56 18.83
CA THR A 292 8.08 -4.18 17.62
C THR A 292 8.99 -5.36 18.01
N TRP A 293 9.02 -6.43 17.20
CA TRP A 293 9.92 -7.56 17.42
C TRP A 293 11.39 -7.16 17.20
N LEU A 294 11.66 -6.18 16.32
CA LEU A 294 12.94 -5.52 16.14
C LEU A 294 12.77 -4.06 16.57
N SER A 295 13.14 -3.75 17.79
CA SER A 295 12.88 -2.43 18.38
C SER A 295 14.07 -1.47 18.27
N GLU A 296 15.30 -1.99 18.31
CA GLU A 296 16.51 -1.19 18.25
C GLU A 296 17.64 -1.95 17.52
N VAL A 297 18.42 -1.20 16.73
CA VAL A 297 19.63 -1.67 16.05
C VAL A 297 20.77 -0.70 16.31
N SER A 298 21.97 -1.20 16.61
CA SER A 298 23.18 -0.40 16.67
C SER A 298 24.01 -0.59 15.39
N LEU A 299 24.43 0.53 14.80
CA LEU A 299 25.34 0.58 13.65
C LEU A 299 26.64 1.26 14.09
N HIS A 300 27.77 0.64 13.75
CA HIS A 300 29.08 1.26 13.91
C HIS A 300 29.36 2.26 12.78
N ALA A 301 30.12 3.32 13.04
CA ALA A 301 30.40 4.36 12.06
C ALA A 301 31.06 3.84 10.76
N ASP A 302 31.84 2.76 10.89
CA ASP A 302 32.54 2.10 9.78
C ASP A 302 31.65 1.13 8.98
N SER A 303 30.36 0.99 9.34
CA SER A 303 29.43 0.14 8.58
C SER A 303 29.27 0.67 7.16
N ASP A 304 29.36 -0.22 6.18
CA ASP A 304 29.11 0.14 4.79
C ASP A 304 27.68 0.68 4.61
N PRO A 305 27.50 1.87 4.02
CA PRO A 305 26.18 2.49 3.92
C PRO A 305 25.16 1.71 3.08
N ALA A 306 25.59 1.04 1.99
CA ALA A 306 24.69 0.27 1.15
C ALA A 306 24.24 -1.00 1.88
N TRP A 307 25.18 -1.67 2.57
CA TRP A 307 24.87 -2.81 3.42
C TRP A 307 23.93 -2.43 4.57
N ALA A 308 24.21 -1.31 5.28
CA ALA A 308 23.37 -0.83 6.37
C ALA A 308 21.94 -0.52 5.90
N LEU A 309 21.78 0.14 4.73
CA LEU A 309 20.49 0.40 4.13
C LEU A 309 19.72 -0.90 3.85
N ALA A 310 20.37 -1.88 3.21
CA ALA A 310 19.76 -3.16 2.89
C ALA A 310 19.33 -3.93 4.16
N MET A 311 20.19 -3.96 5.18
CA MET A 311 19.91 -4.66 6.45
C MET A 311 18.80 -4.01 7.24
N LEU A 312 18.72 -2.67 7.28
CA LEU A 312 17.63 -1.96 7.96
C LEU A 312 16.28 -2.23 7.26
N CYS A 313 16.24 -2.15 5.92
CA CYS A 313 15.02 -2.43 5.17
C CYS A 313 14.56 -3.89 5.37
N ARG A 314 15.45 -4.87 5.15
CA ARG A 314 15.14 -6.30 5.26
C ARG A 314 14.89 -6.76 6.69
N GLY A 315 15.57 -6.17 7.66
CA GLY A 315 15.35 -6.45 9.07
C GLY A 315 13.93 -6.12 9.52
N VAL A 316 13.30 -5.12 8.90
CA VAL A 316 11.90 -4.77 9.13
C VAL A 316 10.96 -5.58 8.24
N TYR A 317 11.27 -5.65 6.94
CA TYR A 317 10.45 -6.36 5.98
C TYR A 317 11.26 -6.87 4.77
N ASP A 318 11.19 -8.17 4.52
CA ASP A 318 11.77 -8.84 3.37
C ASP A 318 10.66 -9.48 2.51
N PRO A 319 10.39 -8.97 1.30
CA PRO A 319 9.30 -9.46 0.44
C PRO A 319 9.50 -10.87 -0.10
N ARG A 320 10.73 -11.41 -0.06
CA ARG A 320 11.06 -12.75 -0.56
C ARG A 320 10.31 -13.86 0.16
N ARG A 321 9.97 -13.66 1.44
CA ARG A 321 9.13 -14.60 2.19
C ARG A 321 7.71 -14.65 1.62
N ASP A 322 7.11 -13.49 1.37
CA ASP A 322 5.75 -13.39 0.86
C ASP A 322 5.67 -13.91 -0.58
N ASP A 323 6.69 -13.64 -1.40
CA ASP A 323 6.85 -14.21 -2.73
C ASP A 323 6.90 -15.74 -2.70
N ALA A 324 7.74 -16.31 -1.82
CA ALA A 324 7.86 -17.76 -1.69
C ALA A 324 6.54 -18.41 -1.21
N ASP A 325 5.83 -17.79 -0.26
CA ASP A 325 4.52 -18.27 0.19
C ASP A 325 3.49 -18.20 -0.93
N PHE A 326 3.49 -17.10 -1.70
CA PHE A 326 2.56 -16.92 -2.81
C PHE A 326 2.80 -17.91 -3.94
N ARG A 327 4.05 -18.10 -4.39
CA ARG A 327 4.37 -19.09 -5.43
C ARG A 327 3.94 -20.50 -5.04
N ARG A 328 4.15 -20.89 -3.77
CA ARG A 328 3.67 -22.18 -3.28
C ARG A 328 2.14 -22.32 -3.31
N SER A 329 1.41 -21.21 -3.25
CA SER A 329 -0.05 -21.17 -3.30
C SER A 329 -0.64 -21.24 -4.70
N LEU A 330 0.18 -21.02 -5.76
CA LEU A 330 -0.24 -21.02 -7.16
C LEU A 330 -0.28 -22.44 -7.77
N VAL A 331 -0.41 -23.47 -6.95
CA VAL A 331 -0.56 -24.88 -7.35
C VAL A 331 -2.03 -25.31 -7.31
N GLY A 332 -2.36 -26.38 -8.06
CA GLY A 332 -3.72 -26.90 -8.12
C GLY A 332 -4.61 -26.19 -9.16
N ASN A 333 -5.92 -26.33 -9.01
CA ASN A 333 -6.89 -25.72 -9.91
C ASN A 333 -7.18 -24.25 -9.54
N VAL A 334 -7.85 -23.51 -10.43
CA VAL A 334 -8.15 -22.08 -10.27
C VAL A 334 -8.91 -21.77 -8.97
N ALA A 335 -9.83 -22.66 -8.56
CA ALA A 335 -10.60 -22.43 -7.32
C ALA A 335 -9.73 -22.57 -6.06
N GLU A 336 -8.79 -23.51 -6.08
CA GLU A 336 -7.80 -23.70 -5.01
C GLU A 336 -6.83 -22.50 -4.93
N GLN A 337 -6.34 -22.03 -6.07
CA GLN A 337 -5.46 -20.85 -6.15
C GLN A 337 -6.16 -19.59 -5.63
N ARG A 338 -7.41 -19.34 -6.02
CA ARG A 338 -8.22 -18.22 -5.52
C ARG A 338 -8.42 -18.29 -3.99
N ALA A 339 -8.75 -19.47 -3.47
CA ALA A 339 -8.91 -19.67 -2.03
C ALA A 339 -7.59 -19.42 -1.28
N ALA A 340 -6.48 -19.91 -1.82
CA ALA A 340 -5.15 -19.72 -1.24
C ALA A 340 -4.72 -18.24 -1.23
N PHE A 341 -5.00 -17.48 -2.31
CA PHE A 341 -4.79 -16.03 -2.35
C PHE A 341 -5.50 -15.32 -1.20
N ASP A 342 -6.78 -15.62 -0.99
CA ASP A 342 -7.56 -15.03 0.11
C ASP A 342 -7.05 -15.47 1.49
N VAL A 343 -6.62 -16.74 1.64
CA VAL A 343 -6.05 -17.26 2.90
C VAL A 343 -4.75 -16.56 3.26
N LEU A 344 -3.81 -16.38 2.32
CA LEU A 344 -2.56 -15.66 2.54
C LEU A 344 -2.79 -14.23 3.04
N ARG A 345 -3.78 -13.54 2.50
CA ARG A 345 -4.17 -12.19 2.92
C ARG A 345 -4.86 -12.19 4.29
N LYS A 346 -5.76 -13.13 4.53
CA LYS A 346 -6.52 -13.24 5.81
C LYS A 346 -5.61 -13.60 6.98
N GLN A 347 -4.66 -14.50 6.76
CA GLN A 347 -3.74 -15.02 7.78
C GLN A 347 -2.37 -14.31 7.73
N TYR A 348 -2.29 -13.16 7.06
CA TYR A 348 -1.03 -12.43 6.88
C TYR A 348 -0.34 -12.17 8.24
N PRO A 349 0.93 -12.55 8.40
CA PRO A 349 1.64 -12.42 9.66
C PRO A 349 1.81 -10.96 10.06
N VAL A 350 2.07 -10.73 11.35
CA VAL A 350 2.32 -9.37 11.85
C VAL A 350 3.59 -8.82 11.23
N ARG A 351 3.46 -7.72 10.49
CA ARG A 351 4.54 -6.92 9.92
C ARG A 351 4.45 -5.51 10.48
N ARG A 352 5.56 -4.98 10.97
CA ARG A 352 5.67 -3.60 11.47
C ARG A 352 6.32 -2.70 10.40
N GLU A 353 6.12 -1.40 10.52
CA GLU A 353 6.72 -0.40 9.64
C GLU A 353 8.08 0.06 10.20
N ILE A 354 8.99 0.50 9.31
CA ILE A 354 10.35 0.92 9.69
C ILE A 354 10.36 2.17 10.60
N GLU A 355 9.32 2.97 10.56
CA GLU A 355 9.14 4.15 11.44
C GLU A 355 9.14 3.78 12.92
N GLY A 356 8.81 2.53 13.27
CA GLY A 356 8.89 1.99 14.63
C GLY A 356 10.29 1.55 15.08
N LEU A 357 11.26 1.48 14.16
CA LEU A 357 12.62 1.05 14.45
C LEU A 357 13.45 2.19 15.03
N LYS A 358 14.15 1.92 16.13
CA LYS A 358 15.16 2.82 16.71
C LYS A 358 16.54 2.42 16.19
N VAL A 359 17.34 3.41 15.76
CA VAL A 359 18.70 3.16 15.28
C VAL A 359 19.69 4.01 16.04
N ARG A 360 20.60 3.35 16.73
CA ARG A 360 21.76 3.94 17.38
C ARG A 360 22.94 3.94 16.40
N ILE A 361 23.64 5.05 16.30
CA ILE A 361 24.84 5.14 15.47
C ILE A 361 26.00 5.51 16.38
N GLU A 362 26.96 4.59 16.49
CA GLU A 362 28.16 4.75 17.30
C GLU A 362 29.26 5.43 16.46
N GLY A 363 29.62 6.65 16.85
CA GLY A 363 30.63 7.45 16.16
C GLY A 363 30.06 8.46 15.15
N ASP A 364 30.96 9.09 14.37
CA ASP A 364 30.58 10.11 13.38
C ASP A 364 30.40 9.50 11.98
N ALA A 365 29.13 9.31 11.59
CA ALA A 365 28.75 8.69 10.34
C ALA A 365 27.61 9.48 9.65
N PRO A 366 27.89 10.59 8.99
CA PRO A 366 26.86 11.45 8.39
C PRO A 366 26.01 10.72 7.34
N ARG A 367 26.58 9.79 6.57
CA ARG A 367 25.85 9.02 5.56
C ARG A 367 24.87 8.03 6.20
N LEU A 368 25.25 7.35 7.28
CA LEU A 368 24.33 6.48 8.02
C LEU A 368 23.19 7.29 8.66
N ARG A 369 23.50 8.48 9.21
CA ARG A 369 22.47 9.39 9.73
C ARG A 369 21.48 9.82 8.65
N GLN A 370 21.97 10.14 7.46
CA GLN A 370 21.12 10.47 6.31
C GLN A 370 20.18 9.30 5.95
N ILE A 371 20.71 8.07 5.88
CA ILE A 371 19.93 6.86 5.60
C ILE A 371 18.81 6.67 6.64
N VAL A 372 19.16 6.68 7.93
CA VAL A 372 18.18 6.50 9.02
C VAL A 372 17.08 7.55 8.96
N THR A 373 17.46 8.82 8.73
CA THR A 373 16.49 9.93 8.58
C THR A 373 15.61 9.76 7.36
N ALA A 374 16.18 9.40 6.20
CA ALA A 374 15.44 9.19 4.97
C ALA A 374 14.44 8.04 5.09
N LEU A 375 14.83 6.95 5.73
CA LEU A 375 13.96 5.82 6.03
C LEU A 375 12.84 6.15 7.03
N GLY A 376 12.93 7.25 7.76
CA GLY A 376 11.95 7.60 8.79
C GLY A 376 12.10 6.80 10.09
N ALA A 377 13.18 6.04 10.25
CA ALA A 377 13.49 5.36 11.51
C ALA A 377 13.92 6.39 12.59
N THR A 378 13.66 6.07 13.84
CA THR A 378 14.00 6.97 14.95
C THR A 378 15.47 6.83 15.32
N ARG A 379 16.24 7.92 15.18
CA ARG A 379 17.61 7.94 15.69
C ARG A 379 17.59 8.08 17.22
N VAL A 380 18.33 7.19 17.91
CA VAL A 380 18.61 7.30 19.34
C VAL A 380 20.08 7.69 19.54
N LEU A 381 20.34 8.45 20.61
CA LEU A 381 21.69 8.94 20.97
C LEU A 381 22.49 7.85 21.68
#